data_ca146369118de1bcba3938b091ad972a
#
_entry.id   ca146369118de1bcba3938b091ad972a
#
_cell.length_a   1.000
_cell.length_b   1.000
_cell.length_c   1.000
_cell.angle_alpha   90.00
_cell.angle_beta   90.00
_cell.angle_gamma   90.00
#
_symmetry.space_group_name_H-M   'P 1'
#
loop_
_entity.id
_entity.type
_entity.pdbx_description
1 polymer ?
#
loop_
_entity_poly.entity_id
_entity_poly.type
_entity_poly.pdbx_seq_one_letter_code
_entity_poly.pdbx_strand_id
1 'polypeptide(L)' 'MRKELLIKKLAKHERSQSWLSRKLNISPMAVCKWCNGLMPIPDKRAKQIERWLP' A
#
# COMPACT_ATOMS: atom_id res chain seq x y z
N MET A 1 -2.42 7.45 -6.06
CA MET A 1 -3.18 6.18 -5.93
C MET A 1 -4.26 6.35 -4.88
N ARG A 2 -5.44 5.85 -5.14
CA ARG A 2 -6.53 5.89 -4.18
C ARG A 2 -6.43 4.71 -3.21
N LYS A 3 -6.93 4.91 -1.98
CA LYS A 3 -6.91 3.86 -0.96
C LYS A 3 -7.69 2.62 -1.42
N GLU A 4 -8.79 2.80 -2.14
CA GLU A 4 -9.62 1.70 -2.64
C GLU A 4 -8.82 0.82 -3.59
N LEU A 5 -8.01 1.43 -4.45
CA LEU A 5 -7.17 0.68 -5.37
C LEU A 5 -6.09 -0.10 -4.63
N LEU A 6 -5.49 0.50 -3.60
CA LEU A 6 -4.49 -0.19 -2.78
C LEU A 6 -5.10 -1.39 -2.08
N ILE A 7 -6.25 -1.22 -1.44
CA ILE A 7 -6.95 -2.30 -0.76
C ILE A 7 -7.28 -3.43 -1.73
N LYS A 8 -7.77 -3.07 -2.92
CA LYS A 8 -8.10 -4.04 -3.96
C LYS A 8 -6.87 -4.82 -4.42
N LYS A 9 -5.74 -4.14 -4.60
CA LYS A 9 -4.49 -4.78 -5.02
C LYS A 9 -3.99 -5.76 -3.96
N LEU A 10 -4.03 -5.37 -2.68
CA LEU A 10 -3.64 -6.25 -1.60
C LEU A 10 -4.51 -7.51 -1.55
N ALA A 11 -5.82 -7.34 -1.67
CA ALA A 11 -6.75 -8.45 -1.67
C ALA A 11 -6.54 -9.38 -2.88
N LYS A 12 -6.35 -8.80 -4.06
CA LYS A 12 -6.11 -9.55 -5.29
C LYS A 12 -4.90 -10.47 -5.18
N HIS A 13 -3.84 -10.00 -4.54
CA HIS A 13 -2.60 -10.75 -4.38
C HIS A 13 -2.51 -11.48 -3.04
N GLU A 14 -3.57 -11.43 -2.24
CA GLU A 14 -3.63 -12.05 -0.92
C GLU A 14 -2.45 -11.65 -0.04
N ARG A 15 -2.13 -10.34 -0.03
CA ARG A 15 -1.03 -9.79 0.75
C ARG A 15 -1.56 -8.88 1.86
N SER A 16 -0.85 -8.87 2.98
CA SER A 16 -1.21 -8.04 4.13
C SER A 16 -0.55 -6.67 4.05
N GLN A 17 -1.06 -5.73 4.86
CA GLN A 17 -0.45 -4.42 5.01
C GLN A 17 0.98 -4.55 5.56
N SER A 18 1.20 -5.48 6.49
CA SER A 18 2.53 -5.73 7.05
C SER A 18 3.51 -6.21 5.99
N TRP A 19 3.06 -7.07 5.08
CA TRP A 19 3.88 -7.53 3.96
C TRP A 19 4.32 -6.35 3.10
N LEU A 20 3.38 -5.47 2.77
CA LEU A 20 3.69 -4.31 1.94
C LEU A 20 4.65 -3.35 2.64
N SER A 21 4.45 -3.12 3.94
CA SER A 21 5.33 -2.23 4.69
C SER A 21 6.78 -2.73 4.66
N ARG A 22 6.98 -4.03 4.78
CA ARG A 22 8.32 -4.62 4.71
C ARG A 22 8.92 -4.48 3.31
N LYS A 23 8.12 -4.66 2.27
CA LYS A 23 8.60 -4.51 0.88
C LYS A 23 8.99 -3.08 0.57
N LEU A 24 8.27 -2.11 1.13
CA LEU A 24 8.57 -0.69 0.93
C LEU A 24 9.57 -0.13 1.95
N ASN A 25 9.97 -0.94 2.93
CA ASN A 25 10.87 -0.54 4.00
C ASN A 25 10.33 0.67 4.77
N ILE A 26 9.05 0.62 5.11
CA ILE A 26 8.37 1.65 5.90
C ILE A 26 7.61 0.98 7.05
N SER A 27 7.11 1.80 8.00
CA SER A 27 6.36 1.25 9.12
C SER A 27 4.99 0.72 8.68
N PRO A 28 4.48 -0.35 9.33
CA PRO A 28 3.13 -0.83 9.05
C PRO A 28 2.06 0.23 9.27
N MET A 29 2.30 1.16 10.19
CA MET A 29 1.37 2.25 10.47
C MET A 29 1.19 3.17 9.26
N ALA A 30 2.25 3.40 8.48
CA ALA A 30 2.15 4.22 7.27
C ALA A 30 1.18 3.58 6.27
N VAL A 31 1.30 2.27 6.04
CA VAL A 31 0.40 1.55 5.14
C VAL A 31 -1.02 1.57 5.68
N CYS A 32 -1.18 1.38 6.97
CA CYS A 32 -2.49 1.44 7.63
C CYS A 32 -3.16 2.79 7.41
N LYS A 33 -2.41 3.88 7.58
CA LYS A 33 -2.94 5.23 7.35
C LYS A 33 -3.39 5.43 5.90
N TRP A 34 -2.63 4.89 4.94
CA TRP A 34 -3.03 4.95 3.54
C TRP A 34 -4.35 4.21 3.30
N CYS A 35 -4.48 3.02 3.86
CA CYS A 35 -5.68 2.20 3.69
C CYS A 35 -6.91 2.80 4.36
N ASN A 36 -6.71 3.58 5.42
CA ASN A 36 -7.81 4.24 6.14
C ASN A 36 -8.11 5.65 5.63
N GLY A 37 -7.35 6.11 4.62
CA GLY A 37 -7.56 7.44 4.07
C GLY A 37 -7.08 8.58 4.96
N LEU A 38 -6.25 8.28 5.97
CA LEU A 38 -5.72 9.29 6.88
C LEU A 38 -4.54 10.06 6.29
N MET A 39 -3.86 9.47 5.30
CA MET A 39 -2.76 10.10 4.59
C MET A 39 -2.85 9.76 3.11
N PRO A 40 -2.51 10.71 2.22
CA PRO A 40 -2.45 10.40 0.78
C PRO A 40 -1.27 9.48 0.50
N ILE A 41 -1.42 8.63 -0.52
CA ILE A 41 -0.33 7.77 -0.96
C ILE A 41 0.56 8.58 -1.90
N PRO A 42 1.85 8.79 -1.56
CA PRO A 42 2.75 9.54 -2.44
C PRO A 42 2.94 8.84 -3.79
N ASP A 43 3.10 9.62 -4.86
CA ASP A 43 3.30 9.05 -6.19
C ASP A 43 4.49 8.10 -6.25
N LYS A 44 5.57 8.45 -5.57
CA LYS A 44 6.75 7.61 -5.49
C LYS A 44 6.42 6.24 -4.90
N ARG A 45 5.63 6.23 -3.82
CA ARG A 45 5.23 4.98 -3.19
C ARG A 45 4.22 4.22 -4.04
N ALA A 46 3.31 4.94 -4.71
CA ALA A 46 2.35 4.32 -5.62
C ALA A 46 3.06 3.54 -6.73
N LYS A 47 4.12 4.10 -7.31
CA LYS A 47 4.91 3.41 -8.32
C LYS A 47 5.57 2.14 -7.77
N GLN A 48 6.09 2.20 -6.55
CA GLN A 48 6.66 1.04 -5.89
C GLN A 48 5.62 -0.03 -5.62
N ILE A 49 4.44 0.38 -5.19
CA ILE A 49 3.32 -0.54 -4.92
C ILE A 49 2.91 -1.26 -6.21
N GLU A 50 2.79 -0.53 -7.31
CA GLU A 50 2.43 -1.13 -8.59
C GLU A 50 3.47 -2.14 -9.08
N ARG A 51 4.70 -1.96 -8.70
CA ARG A 51 5.78 -2.89 -9.02
C ARG A 51 5.59 -4.23 -8.33
N TRP A 52 5.14 -4.22 -7.07
CA TRP A 52 4.95 -5.42 -6.26
C TRP A 52 3.55 -6.01 -6.38
N LEU A 53 2.56 -5.17 -6.70
CA LEU A 53 1.15 -5.53 -6.77
C LEU A 53 0.55 -5.02 -8.09
N PRO A 54 0.97 -5.58 -9.22
CA PRO A 54 0.49 -5.12 -10.54
C PRO A 54 -1.01 -5.32 -10.76
#